data_6fa20f88aa9e5c6919610605d852909c
#
_entry.id   6fa20f88aa9e5c6919610605d852909c
#
_cell.length_a   1.000
_cell.length_b   1.000
_cell.length_c   1.000
_cell.angle_alpha   90.00
_cell.angle_beta   90.00
_cell.angle_gamma   90.00
#
_symmetry.space_group_name_H-M   'P 1'
#
loop_
_entity.id
_entity.type
_entity.pdbx_description
1 polymer ?
#
loop_
_entity_poly.entity_id
_entity_poly.type
_entity_poly.pdbx_seq_one_letter_code
_entity_poly.pdbx_strand_id
1 'polypeptide(L)'
;MEPRIYHGDITPEDFARALEAKFNYGNLRAQQLGSGDKMVVQITTSQMARSGGNTALSVILNKVEDGVAVTIGSQAWLGVAASLGQTALAALRNPFNLLGRLDDLAQDIESLQLSEQVWEAVEAIAHQAAASTELSQRLRRMVCEYCLTANPVGEPSCIACGAPLGEVQPRTCLNCGFVVRSNETVCPNCKRAL
;
A
#
# COMPACT_ATOMS: atom_id res chain seq x y z
N MET A 1 -13.40 -2.33 -3.99
CA MET A 1 -12.78 -2.46 -2.66
C MET A 1 -12.11 -1.14 -2.32
N GLU A 2 -12.15 -0.76 -1.04
CA GLU A 2 -11.49 0.47 -0.59
C GLU A 2 -9.97 0.32 -0.64
N PRO A 3 -9.21 1.37 -1.03
CA PRO A 3 -7.77 1.34 -1.01
C PRO A 3 -7.25 1.32 0.43
N ARG A 4 -6.20 0.54 0.69
CA ARG A 4 -5.41 0.63 1.92
C ARG A 4 -4.16 1.44 1.63
N ILE A 5 -3.87 2.41 2.49
CA ILE A 5 -2.69 3.26 2.34
C ILE A 5 -1.65 2.82 3.36
N TYR A 6 -0.45 2.56 2.88
CA TYR A 6 0.72 2.23 3.70
C TYR A 6 1.69 3.39 3.67
N HIS A 7 1.89 4.02 4.81
CA HIS A 7 2.78 5.16 5.00
C HIS A 7 4.18 4.69 5.40
N GLY A 8 5.21 5.24 4.77
CA GLY A 8 6.60 4.91 5.04
C GLY A 8 7.48 5.08 3.80
N ASP A 9 8.75 4.75 3.95
CA ASP A 9 9.74 4.81 2.86
C ASP A 9 9.68 3.54 2.01
N ILE A 10 8.55 3.35 1.34
CA ILE A 10 8.28 2.24 0.42
C ILE A 10 7.71 2.77 -0.88
N THR A 11 8.09 2.15 -1.99
CA THR A 11 7.65 2.55 -3.32
C THR A 11 6.69 1.54 -3.95
N PRO A 12 5.88 1.93 -4.95
CA PRO A 12 5.08 0.99 -5.74
C PRO A 12 5.93 -0.12 -6.38
N GLU A 13 7.16 0.20 -6.78
CA GLU A 13 8.09 -0.77 -7.38
C GLU A 13 8.58 -1.82 -6.38
N ASP A 14 8.79 -1.44 -5.12
CA ASP A 14 9.19 -2.38 -4.07
C ASP A 14 8.07 -3.39 -3.77
N PHE A 15 6.84 -2.90 -3.66
CA PHE A 15 5.67 -3.78 -3.56
C PHE A 15 5.52 -4.69 -4.77
N ALA A 16 5.64 -4.13 -5.99
CA ALA A 16 5.45 -4.90 -7.22
C ALA A 16 6.48 -6.01 -7.33
N ARG A 17 7.75 -5.71 -7.09
CA ARG A 17 8.85 -6.67 -7.11
C ARG A 17 8.66 -7.80 -6.09
N ALA A 18 8.29 -7.43 -4.87
CA ALA A 18 8.11 -8.41 -3.80
C ALA A 18 6.88 -9.31 -4.05
N LEU A 19 5.77 -8.74 -4.54
CA LEU A 19 4.58 -9.50 -4.91
C LEU A 19 4.84 -10.43 -6.09
N GLU A 20 5.52 -9.96 -7.14
CA GLU A 20 5.88 -10.82 -8.28
C GLU A 20 6.77 -11.97 -7.83
N ALA A 21 7.79 -11.72 -7.02
CA ALA A 21 8.67 -12.76 -6.49
C ALA A 21 7.90 -13.79 -5.65
N LYS A 22 6.93 -13.35 -4.85
CA LYS A 22 6.14 -14.23 -3.99
C LYS A 22 5.11 -15.06 -4.76
N PHE A 23 4.46 -14.47 -5.76
CA PHE A 23 3.35 -15.12 -6.48
C PHE A 23 3.72 -15.68 -7.86
N ASN A 24 4.94 -15.48 -8.33
CA ASN A 24 5.42 -16.13 -9.55
C ASN A 24 6.04 -17.50 -9.26
N TYR A 25 5.31 -18.35 -8.53
CA TYR A 25 5.78 -19.64 -8.04
C TYR A 25 4.69 -20.71 -8.16
N GLY A 26 5.11 -21.97 -8.40
CA GLY A 26 4.22 -23.12 -8.46
C GLY A 26 3.18 -22.98 -9.57
N ASN A 27 1.90 -23.05 -9.19
CA ASN A 27 0.77 -22.91 -10.12
C ASN A 27 0.33 -21.47 -10.37
N LEU A 28 0.95 -20.50 -9.71
CA LEU A 28 0.65 -19.09 -9.91
C LEU A 28 1.62 -18.45 -10.91
N ARG A 29 1.13 -17.43 -11.59
CA ARG A 29 1.91 -16.54 -12.45
C ARG A 29 1.61 -15.11 -12.06
N ALA A 30 2.66 -14.35 -11.82
CA ALA A 30 2.59 -12.94 -11.53
C ALA A 30 3.37 -12.17 -12.59
N GLN A 31 2.89 -10.99 -12.92
CA GLN A 31 3.57 -10.03 -13.79
C GLN A 31 3.34 -8.63 -13.28
N GLN A 32 4.33 -7.77 -13.46
CA GLN A 32 4.21 -6.35 -13.14
C GLN A 32 4.07 -5.51 -14.42
N LEU A 33 3.24 -4.49 -14.34
CA LEU A 33 2.91 -3.55 -15.41
C LEU A 33 3.00 -2.14 -14.86
N GLY A 34 3.46 -1.20 -15.69
CA GLY A 34 3.63 0.19 -15.27
C GLY A 34 5.05 0.50 -14.82
N SER A 35 5.26 1.71 -14.32
CA SER A 35 6.55 2.18 -13.81
C SER A 35 6.37 3.40 -12.90
N GLY A 36 7.31 3.60 -11.99
CA GLY A 36 7.36 4.77 -11.12
C GLY A 36 6.16 4.86 -10.17
N ASP A 37 5.39 5.92 -10.30
CA ASP A 37 4.32 6.25 -9.34
C ASP A 37 3.07 5.35 -9.44
N LYS A 38 2.95 4.56 -10.51
CA LYS A 38 1.79 3.68 -10.75
C LYS A 38 2.25 2.33 -11.27
N MET A 39 2.01 1.31 -10.46
CA MET A 39 2.30 -0.07 -10.79
C MET A 39 1.05 -0.93 -10.66
N VAL A 40 0.98 -1.99 -11.44
CA VAL A 40 -0.05 -3.03 -11.31
C VAL A 40 0.65 -4.37 -11.31
N VAL A 41 0.33 -5.19 -10.32
CA VAL A 41 0.75 -6.60 -10.31
C VAL A 41 -0.48 -7.45 -10.61
N GLN A 42 -0.41 -8.21 -11.69
CA GLN A 42 -1.44 -9.17 -12.04
C GLN A 42 -1.00 -10.58 -11.62
N ILE A 43 -1.90 -11.30 -10.97
CA ILE A 43 -1.67 -12.66 -10.46
C ILE A 43 -2.78 -13.56 -11.01
N THR A 44 -2.41 -14.68 -11.60
CA THR A 44 -3.35 -15.67 -12.15
C THR A 44 -2.79 -17.08 -11.97
N THR A 45 -3.64 -18.10 -12.17
CA THR A 45 -3.16 -19.47 -12.24
C THR A 45 -2.46 -19.75 -13.57
N SER A 46 -1.47 -20.62 -13.57
CA SER A 46 -0.70 -20.97 -14.76
C SER A 46 -1.57 -21.60 -15.86
N GLN A 47 -2.67 -22.26 -15.49
CA GLN A 47 -3.64 -22.84 -16.41
C GLN A 47 -4.44 -21.75 -17.12
N MET A 48 -4.93 -20.74 -16.41
CA MET A 48 -5.63 -19.58 -16.98
C MET A 48 -4.71 -18.75 -17.87
N ALA A 49 -3.45 -18.53 -17.47
CA ALA A 49 -2.49 -17.80 -18.28
C ALA A 49 -2.21 -18.44 -19.65
N ARG A 50 -2.24 -19.79 -19.72
CA ARG A 50 -2.00 -20.54 -20.97
C ARG A 50 -3.25 -20.66 -21.84
N SER A 51 -4.42 -20.79 -21.25
CA SER A 51 -5.69 -20.95 -21.98
C SER A 51 -6.28 -19.64 -22.47
N GLY A 52 -5.60 -18.50 -22.24
CA GLY A 52 -6.15 -17.19 -22.58
C GLY A 52 -7.30 -16.78 -21.66
N GLY A 53 -7.36 -17.33 -20.46
CA GLY A 53 -8.30 -16.94 -19.42
C GLY A 53 -8.25 -15.43 -19.19
N ASN A 54 -9.42 -14.80 -19.13
CA ASN A 54 -9.53 -13.36 -19.20
C ASN A 54 -9.44 -12.65 -17.83
N THR A 55 -9.34 -13.42 -16.74
CA THR A 55 -9.43 -12.84 -15.38
C THR A 55 -8.16 -13.08 -14.59
N ALA A 56 -7.66 -12.02 -14.00
CA ALA A 56 -6.55 -12.04 -13.06
C ALA A 56 -6.89 -11.20 -11.83
N LEU A 57 -6.36 -11.58 -10.69
CA LEU A 57 -6.34 -10.70 -9.53
C LEU A 57 -5.29 -9.61 -9.78
N SER A 58 -5.70 -8.36 -9.69
CA SER A 58 -4.82 -7.22 -9.93
C SER A 58 -4.61 -6.43 -8.65
N VAL A 59 -3.36 -6.17 -8.32
CA VAL A 59 -2.95 -5.30 -7.24
C VAL A 59 -2.50 -3.98 -7.85
N ILE A 60 -3.27 -2.93 -7.63
CA ILE A 60 -2.98 -1.59 -8.12
C ILE A 60 -2.24 -0.84 -7.03
N LEU A 61 -1.07 -0.33 -7.37
CA LEU A 61 -0.15 0.35 -6.49
C LEU A 61 0.03 1.77 -6.99
N ASN A 62 -0.42 2.74 -6.21
CA ASN A 62 -0.26 4.15 -6.54
C ASN A 62 0.57 4.84 -5.48
N LYS A 63 1.57 5.58 -5.89
CA LYS A 63 2.32 6.44 -4.98
C LYS A 63 1.42 7.52 -4.42
N VAL A 64 1.50 7.74 -3.14
CA VAL A 64 0.89 8.86 -2.41
C VAL A 64 2.00 9.69 -1.77
N GLU A 65 1.65 10.83 -1.17
CA GLU A 65 2.62 11.81 -0.65
C GLU A 65 3.68 11.17 0.27
N ASP A 66 3.30 10.13 1.01
CA ASP A 66 4.18 9.50 2.00
C ASP A 66 3.94 7.99 2.08
N GLY A 67 3.99 7.32 0.95
CA GLY A 67 3.80 5.88 0.90
C GLY A 67 3.09 5.40 -0.35
N VAL A 68 2.32 4.31 -0.23
CA VAL A 68 1.66 3.65 -1.34
C VAL A 68 0.21 3.30 -1.01
N ALA A 69 -0.70 3.68 -1.89
CA ALA A 69 -2.08 3.21 -1.87
C ALA A 69 -2.20 1.91 -2.64
N VAL A 70 -2.70 0.88 -1.98
CA VAL A 70 -2.88 -0.47 -2.52
C VAL A 70 -4.36 -0.77 -2.68
N THR A 71 -4.76 -1.17 -3.89
CA THR A 71 -6.12 -1.61 -4.19
C THR A 71 -6.07 -2.97 -4.86
N ILE A 72 -6.90 -3.91 -4.40
CA ILE A 72 -7.01 -5.25 -5.01
C ILE A 72 -8.35 -5.35 -5.71
N GLY A 73 -8.33 -5.89 -6.93
CA GLY A 73 -9.53 -6.12 -7.73
C GLY A 73 -9.28 -7.15 -8.82
N SER A 74 -10.33 -7.58 -9.47
CA SER A 74 -10.24 -8.49 -10.61
C SER A 74 -10.21 -7.69 -11.91
N GLN A 75 -9.30 -8.03 -12.81
CA GLN A 75 -9.15 -7.40 -14.13
C GLN A 75 -8.84 -8.47 -15.18
N ALA A 76 -8.98 -8.09 -16.46
CA ALA A 76 -8.54 -8.96 -17.55
C ALA A 76 -7.03 -9.19 -17.47
N TRP A 77 -6.60 -10.44 -17.62
CA TRP A 77 -5.20 -10.79 -17.76
C TRP A 77 -4.63 -10.18 -19.03
N LEU A 78 -3.68 -9.28 -18.89
CA LEU A 78 -2.95 -8.72 -20.02
C LEU A 78 -1.77 -9.66 -20.31
N GLY A 79 -1.95 -10.58 -21.23
CA GLY A 79 -0.87 -11.47 -21.67
C GLY A 79 0.37 -10.69 -22.12
N VAL A 80 1.54 -11.33 -22.10
CA VAL A 80 2.85 -10.74 -22.43
C VAL A 80 2.85 -10.00 -23.78
N ALA A 81 1.98 -10.40 -24.72
CA ALA A 81 1.84 -9.74 -26.03
C ALA A 81 1.16 -8.36 -25.97
N ALA A 82 0.40 -8.07 -24.91
CA ALA A 82 -0.30 -6.77 -24.76
C ALA A 82 0.62 -5.68 -24.19
N SER A 83 1.80 -6.02 -23.71
CA SER A 83 2.77 -5.08 -23.14
C SER A 83 3.37 -4.11 -24.18
N LEU A 84 3.13 -4.34 -25.46
CA LEU A 84 3.69 -3.53 -26.57
C LEU A 84 2.66 -2.66 -27.29
N GLY A 85 1.39 -2.65 -26.88
CA GLY A 85 0.33 -1.90 -27.55
C GLY A 85 -0.26 -0.76 -26.72
N GLN A 86 -0.78 0.25 -27.43
CA GLN A 86 -1.42 1.45 -26.85
C GLN A 86 -2.58 1.15 -25.88
N THR A 87 -3.10 -0.07 -25.87
CA THR A 87 -4.20 -0.53 -25.01
C THR A 87 -3.77 -0.65 -23.54
N ALA A 88 -2.53 -1.02 -23.27
CA ALA A 88 -2.00 -1.08 -21.90
C ALA A 88 -1.85 0.33 -21.29
N LEU A 89 -1.44 1.29 -22.10
CA LEU A 89 -1.35 2.70 -21.71
C LEU A 89 -2.73 3.34 -21.44
N ALA A 90 -3.76 2.92 -22.17
CA ALA A 90 -5.13 3.38 -21.92
C ALA A 90 -5.71 2.80 -20.62
N ALA A 91 -5.43 1.54 -20.30
CA ALA A 91 -5.82 0.91 -19.04
C ALA A 91 -5.11 1.55 -17.83
N LEU A 92 -3.85 1.95 -17.99
CA LEU A 92 -3.10 2.66 -16.95
C LEU A 92 -3.54 4.12 -16.76
N ARG A 93 -4.07 4.76 -17.81
CA ARG A 93 -4.58 6.14 -17.71
C ARG A 93 -5.90 6.24 -16.94
N ASN A 94 -6.70 5.20 -16.93
CA ASN A 94 -7.99 5.21 -16.25
C ASN A 94 -8.38 3.82 -15.73
N PRO A 95 -7.74 3.32 -14.65
CA PRO A 95 -7.97 1.98 -14.10
C PRO A 95 -9.42 1.78 -13.64
N PHE A 96 -10.14 2.87 -13.36
CA PHE A 96 -11.54 2.82 -12.92
C PHE A 96 -12.53 2.46 -14.05
N ASN A 97 -12.19 2.66 -15.30
CA ASN A 97 -13.07 2.27 -16.42
C ASN A 97 -13.15 0.74 -16.62
N LEU A 98 -12.25 -0.02 -16.00
CA LEU A 98 -12.27 -1.49 -16.05
C LEU A 98 -13.08 -2.12 -14.90
N LEU A 99 -13.44 -1.33 -13.89
CA LEU A 99 -14.23 -1.80 -12.73
C LEU A 99 -15.72 -2.02 -13.05
N GLY A 100 -16.21 -1.54 -14.20
CA GLY A 100 -17.62 -1.63 -14.59
C GLY A 100 -18.10 -2.99 -15.09
N ARG A 101 -17.28 -4.06 -15.02
CA ARG A 101 -17.64 -5.42 -15.45
C ARG A 101 -17.54 -6.48 -14.35
N LEU A 102 -17.75 -6.07 -13.11
CA LEU A 102 -17.52 -6.93 -11.92
C LEU A 102 -18.69 -7.87 -11.58
N ASP A 103 -19.81 -7.82 -12.30
CA ASP A 103 -21.02 -8.52 -11.88
C ASP A 103 -21.03 -10.05 -12.12
N ASP A 104 -20.07 -10.59 -12.89
CA ASP A 104 -20.06 -12.02 -13.24
C ASP A 104 -19.08 -12.90 -12.44
N LEU A 105 -18.34 -12.36 -11.48
CA LEU A 105 -17.23 -13.08 -10.85
C LEU A 105 -17.46 -13.50 -9.39
N ALA A 106 -18.70 -13.52 -8.95
CA ALA A 106 -19.04 -13.87 -7.54
C ALA A 106 -18.90 -15.38 -7.22
N GLN A 107 -18.31 -16.21 -8.06
CA GLN A 107 -18.41 -17.67 -7.90
C GLN A 107 -17.10 -18.42 -7.61
N ASP A 108 -15.96 -17.79 -7.51
CA ASP A 108 -14.73 -18.56 -7.25
C ASP A 108 -14.19 -18.37 -5.83
N ILE A 109 -14.43 -19.39 -5.01
CA ILE A 109 -13.80 -19.55 -3.67
C ILE A 109 -12.26 -19.44 -3.77
N GLU A 110 -11.65 -19.92 -4.85
CA GLU A 110 -10.21 -19.77 -5.12
C GLU A 110 -9.79 -18.29 -5.26
N SER A 111 -10.63 -17.45 -5.85
CA SER A 111 -10.31 -16.02 -5.99
C SER A 111 -10.36 -15.28 -4.66
N LEU A 112 -11.23 -15.68 -3.74
CA LEU A 112 -11.31 -15.12 -2.38
C LEU A 112 -10.08 -15.51 -1.56
N GLN A 113 -9.68 -16.78 -1.60
CA GLN A 113 -8.48 -17.25 -0.90
C GLN A 113 -7.21 -16.59 -1.45
N LEU A 114 -7.11 -16.41 -2.75
CA LEU A 114 -5.98 -15.71 -3.36
C LEU A 114 -5.95 -14.23 -2.94
N SER A 115 -7.10 -13.58 -2.86
CA SER A 115 -7.21 -12.20 -2.41
C SER A 115 -6.72 -12.03 -0.96
N GLU A 116 -7.10 -12.94 -0.07
CA GLU A 116 -6.62 -12.95 1.32
C GLU A 116 -5.11 -13.15 1.39
N GLN A 117 -4.57 -14.13 0.66
CA GLN A 117 -3.12 -14.37 0.60
C GLN A 117 -2.35 -13.16 0.05
N VAL A 118 -2.93 -12.43 -0.89
CA VAL A 118 -2.31 -11.22 -1.43
C VAL A 118 -2.33 -10.11 -0.40
N TRP A 119 -3.41 -9.92 0.36
CA TRP A 119 -3.44 -8.96 1.46
C TRP A 119 -2.43 -9.28 2.55
N GLU A 120 -2.33 -10.53 2.97
CA GLU A 120 -1.30 -10.98 3.93
C GLU A 120 0.11 -10.69 3.41
N ALA A 121 0.34 -10.91 2.10
CA ALA A 121 1.61 -10.59 1.48
C ALA A 121 1.90 -9.10 1.50
N VAL A 122 0.93 -8.26 1.14
CA VAL A 122 1.05 -6.80 1.16
C VAL A 122 1.38 -6.31 2.56
N GLU A 123 0.69 -6.80 3.57
CA GLU A 123 0.93 -6.44 4.97
C GLU A 123 2.33 -6.87 5.44
N ALA A 124 2.76 -8.07 5.07
CA ALA A 124 4.11 -8.55 5.39
C ALA A 124 5.21 -7.70 4.74
N ILE A 125 5.03 -7.32 3.47
CA ILE A 125 5.97 -6.46 2.74
C ILE A 125 6.02 -5.06 3.39
N ALA A 126 4.86 -4.47 3.67
CA ALA A 126 4.78 -3.18 4.34
C ALA A 126 5.48 -3.21 5.71
N HIS A 127 5.22 -4.24 6.50
CA HIS A 127 5.85 -4.41 7.81
C HIS A 127 7.37 -4.54 7.73
N GLN A 128 7.89 -5.29 6.74
CA GLN A 128 9.34 -5.42 6.52
C GLN A 128 10.00 -4.09 6.13
N ALA A 129 9.28 -3.25 5.41
CA ALA A 129 9.72 -1.91 5.03
C ALA A 129 9.44 -0.84 6.11
N ALA A 130 9.03 -1.25 7.31
CA ALA A 130 8.60 -0.34 8.39
C ALA A 130 7.47 0.64 7.97
N ALA A 131 6.71 0.28 6.93
CA ALA A 131 5.51 1.00 6.52
C ALA A 131 4.28 0.49 7.29
N SER A 132 3.35 1.38 7.57
CA SER A 132 2.13 1.06 8.32
C SER A 132 0.92 1.80 7.77
N THR A 133 -0.27 1.35 8.12
CA THR A 133 -1.53 2.05 7.80
C THR A 133 -1.78 3.27 8.68
N GLU A 134 -0.94 3.52 9.68
CA GLU A 134 -0.99 4.74 10.46
C GLU A 134 -0.32 5.89 9.72
N LEU A 135 -0.86 7.10 9.87
CA LEU A 135 -0.27 8.30 9.31
C LEU A 135 1.20 8.43 9.76
N SER A 136 2.08 8.66 8.80
CA SER A 136 3.48 8.91 9.07
C SER A 136 3.67 10.18 9.92
N GLN A 137 4.85 10.31 10.50
CA GLN A 137 5.20 11.52 11.24
C GLN A 137 5.09 12.79 10.38
N ARG A 138 5.37 12.68 9.07
CA ARG A 138 5.27 13.77 8.12
C ARG A 138 3.86 14.33 7.98
N LEU A 139 2.86 13.45 8.00
CA LEU A 139 1.44 13.81 7.84
C LEU A 139 0.76 14.08 9.17
N ARG A 140 1.34 13.64 10.28
CA ARG A 140 0.81 13.94 11.61
C ARG A 140 0.95 15.43 11.89
N ARG A 141 -0.08 15.97 12.52
CA ARG A 141 -0.10 17.34 13.00
C ARG A 141 -0.36 17.35 14.50
N MET A 142 0.31 18.27 15.18
CA MET A 142 0.11 18.55 16.58
C MET A 142 -0.61 19.87 16.74
N VAL A 143 -1.63 19.89 17.56
CA VAL A 143 -2.38 21.13 17.84
C VAL A 143 -1.70 21.88 18.98
N CYS A 144 -1.38 23.13 18.75
CA CYS A 144 -0.86 24.02 19.80
C CYS A 144 -1.95 24.27 20.85
N GLU A 145 -1.65 24.04 22.11
CA GLU A 145 -2.61 24.24 23.21
C GLU A 145 -2.98 25.72 23.42
N TYR A 146 -2.11 26.65 22.98
CA TYR A 146 -2.32 28.08 23.17
C TYR A 146 -3.16 28.74 22.08
N CYS A 147 -2.93 28.39 20.80
CA CYS A 147 -3.59 29.06 19.68
C CYS A 147 -4.36 28.10 18.76
N LEU A 148 -4.40 26.83 19.09
CA LEU A 148 -5.09 25.76 18.34
C LEU A 148 -4.63 25.57 16.89
N THR A 149 -3.46 26.13 16.53
CA THR A 149 -2.88 25.95 15.20
C THR A 149 -2.27 24.56 15.07
N ALA A 150 -2.52 23.88 13.96
CA ALA A 150 -1.93 22.59 13.61
C ALA A 150 -0.47 22.76 13.15
N ASN A 151 0.46 22.10 13.83
CA ASN A 151 1.90 22.15 13.58
C ASN A 151 2.40 20.81 13.07
N PRO A 152 3.43 20.78 12.21
CA PRO A 152 4.14 19.55 11.89
C PRO A 152 4.71 18.90 13.16
N VAL A 153 4.79 17.56 13.17
CA VAL A 153 5.50 16.84 14.23
C VAL A 153 6.99 17.10 14.10
N GLY A 154 7.66 17.37 15.20
CA GLY A 154 9.09 17.69 15.23
C GLY A 154 9.41 19.18 15.34
N GLU A 155 8.42 20.07 15.16
CA GLU A 155 8.64 21.51 15.36
C GLU A 155 8.80 21.84 16.85
N PRO A 156 9.90 22.51 17.25
CA PRO A 156 10.15 22.85 18.66
C PRO A 156 9.20 23.92 19.19
N SER A 157 8.63 24.73 18.30
CA SER A 157 7.74 25.83 18.64
C SER A 157 6.60 25.96 17.63
N CYS A 158 5.47 26.51 18.09
CA CYS A 158 4.30 26.73 17.24
C CYS A 158 4.61 27.75 16.13
N ILE A 159 4.31 27.36 14.88
CA ILE A 159 4.54 28.20 13.68
C ILE A 159 3.73 29.51 13.68
N ALA A 160 2.64 29.56 14.45
CA ALA A 160 1.76 30.73 14.50
C ALA A 160 2.03 31.64 15.69
N CYS A 161 2.16 31.10 16.90
CA CYS A 161 2.29 31.91 18.12
C CYS A 161 3.66 31.79 18.81
N GLY A 162 4.55 30.92 18.34
CA GLY A 162 5.89 30.74 18.91
C GLY A 162 5.93 29.97 20.24
N ALA A 163 4.79 29.49 20.75
CA ALA A 163 4.75 28.72 21.99
C ALA A 163 5.53 27.40 21.85
N PRO A 164 6.25 26.96 22.91
CA PRO A 164 7.00 25.70 22.85
C PRO A 164 6.09 24.49 22.71
N LEU A 165 6.47 23.54 21.87
CA LEU A 165 5.74 22.30 21.61
C LEU A 165 6.47 21.05 22.16
N GLY A 166 7.60 21.23 22.83
CA GLY A 166 8.49 20.13 23.22
C GLY A 166 7.88 19.06 24.11
N GLU A 167 6.97 19.42 25.00
CA GLU A 167 6.37 18.48 25.96
C GLU A 167 5.32 17.55 25.34
N VAL A 168 4.73 17.95 24.23
CA VAL A 168 3.69 17.17 23.51
C VAL A 168 4.23 16.42 22.31
N GLN A 169 5.54 16.44 22.06
CA GLN A 169 6.17 15.75 20.94
C GLN A 169 6.08 14.23 21.11
N PRO A 170 5.63 13.50 20.07
CA PRO A 170 5.68 12.05 20.08
C PRO A 170 7.16 11.58 20.04
N ARG A 171 7.43 10.46 20.70
CA ARG A 171 8.73 9.80 20.69
C ARG A 171 8.70 8.61 19.73
N THR A 172 9.87 8.17 19.31
CA THR A 172 10.02 6.98 18.48
C THR A 172 10.51 5.81 19.35
N CYS A 173 9.86 4.67 19.24
CA CYS A 173 10.34 3.44 19.88
C CYS A 173 11.69 3.05 19.29
N LEU A 174 12.73 2.99 20.12
CA LEU A 174 14.09 2.66 19.70
C LEU A 174 14.25 1.23 19.15
N ASN A 175 13.28 0.35 19.43
CA ASN A 175 13.34 -1.03 18.98
C ASN A 175 12.70 -1.26 17.60
N CYS A 176 11.58 -0.60 17.29
CA CYS A 176 10.83 -0.86 16.06
C CYS A 176 10.48 0.39 15.24
N GLY A 177 10.95 1.56 15.67
CA GLY A 177 10.67 2.81 14.98
C GLY A 177 9.24 3.35 15.10
N PHE A 178 8.33 2.63 15.79
CA PHE A 178 6.94 3.04 15.94
C PHE A 178 6.83 4.33 16.75
N VAL A 179 6.03 5.28 16.27
CA VAL A 179 5.81 6.56 16.95
C VAL A 179 4.87 6.36 18.13
N VAL A 180 5.33 6.70 19.30
CA VAL A 180 4.62 6.57 20.57
C VAL A 180 4.35 7.93 21.17
N ARG A 181 3.24 8.03 21.90
CA ARG A 181 2.90 9.26 22.61
C ARG A 181 3.81 9.44 23.84
N SER A 182 3.98 10.67 24.28
CA SER A 182 4.82 10.99 25.45
C SER A 182 4.39 10.31 26.75
N ASN A 183 3.10 9.99 26.89
CA ASN A 183 2.52 9.31 28.05
C ASN A 183 2.51 7.79 27.97
N GLU A 184 2.94 7.19 26.85
CA GLU A 184 3.02 5.74 26.71
C GLU A 184 4.32 5.22 27.33
N THR A 185 4.22 4.16 28.10
CA THR A 185 5.35 3.47 28.76
C THR A 185 5.70 2.15 28.09
N VAL A 186 4.82 1.66 27.22
CA VAL A 186 4.99 0.42 26.47
C VAL A 186 4.64 0.69 25.01
N CYS A 187 5.51 0.28 24.10
CA CYS A 187 5.24 0.41 22.67
C CYS A 187 4.03 -0.43 22.24
N PRO A 188 2.98 0.17 21.66
CA PRO A 188 1.79 -0.57 21.23
C PRO A 188 2.08 -1.57 20.11
N ASN A 189 3.11 -1.33 19.30
CA ASN A 189 3.51 -2.20 18.20
C ASN A 189 4.33 -3.41 18.67
N CYS A 190 5.49 -3.19 19.28
CA CYS A 190 6.41 -4.30 19.63
C CYS A 190 6.32 -4.76 21.09
N LYS A 191 5.45 -4.16 21.90
CA LYS A 191 5.20 -4.48 23.31
C LYS A 191 6.41 -4.33 24.25
N ARG A 192 7.47 -3.68 23.81
CA ARG A 192 8.61 -3.36 24.66
C ARG A 192 8.39 -2.10 25.47
N ALA A 193 9.02 -2.03 26.64
CA ALA A 193 9.08 -0.80 27.44
C ALA A 193 9.79 0.31 26.65
N LEU A 194 9.35 1.57 26.86
CA LEU A 194 9.81 2.77 26.17
C LEU A 194 10.76 3.57 27.04
#